data_1116bd570aa50b3621550bc7be426c47
#
_entry.id   1116bd570aa50b3621550bc7be426c47
#
_cell.length_a   1.000
_cell.length_b   1.000
_cell.length_c   1.000
_cell.angle_alpha   90.00
_cell.angle_beta   90.00
_cell.angle_gamma   90.00
#
_symmetry.space_group_name_H-M   'P 1'
#
loop_
_entity.id
_entity.type
_entity.pdbx_description
1 polymer ?
#
loop_
_entity_poly.entity_id
_entity_poly.type
_entity_poly.pdbx_seq_one_letter_code
_entity_poly.pdbx_strand_id
1 'polypeptide(L)' 'MTTLYVLDIPEFGAFVEAAENQDMTVRRAGDYVEVTTDGPLEIQRAQVGARPAIWFAALTAGYQGRLVTLDEDRLLLVEK' A
#
# COMPACT_ATOMS: atom_id res chain seq x y z
N MET A 1 4.19 -5.38 13.14
CA MET A 1 3.12 -4.78 12.33
C MET A 1 3.70 -3.92 11.22
N THR A 2 3.17 -4.04 10.02
CA THR A 2 3.65 -3.30 8.85
C THR A 2 2.53 -2.38 8.38
N THR A 3 2.86 -1.11 8.11
CA THR A 3 1.85 -0.11 7.74
C THR A 3 2.25 0.62 6.47
N LEU A 4 1.30 0.77 5.56
CA LEU A 4 1.42 1.62 4.40
C LEU A 4 0.41 2.76 4.54
N TYR A 5 0.87 3.99 4.39
CA TYR A 5 -0.01 5.15 4.36
C TYR A 5 -0.34 5.48 2.92
N VAL A 6 -1.61 5.57 2.61
CA VAL A 6 -2.11 5.84 1.26
C VAL A 6 -2.87 7.15 1.29
N LEU A 7 -2.56 8.05 0.36
CA LEU A 7 -3.32 9.29 0.23
C LEU A 7 -4.78 8.96 -0.11
N ASP A 8 -5.71 9.62 0.58
CA ASP A 8 -7.14 9.37 0.38
C ASP A 8 -7.66 10.20 -0.79
N ILE A 9 -7.19 9.86 -1.98
CA ILE A 9 -7.60 10.47 -3.24
C ILE A 9 -7.97 9.36 -4.23
N PRO A 10 -8.81 9.65 -5.24
CA PRO A 10 -9.30 8.63 -6.17
C PRO A 10 -8.20 7.81 -6.86
N GLU A 11 -7.08 8.44 -7.17
CA GLU A 11 -5.96 7.81 -7.88
C GLU A 11 -5.36 6.62 -7.10
N PHE A 12 -5.51 6.62 -5.77
CA PHE A 12 -4.96 5.57 -4.92
C PHE A 12 -6.02 4.63 -4.36
N GLY A 13 -7.29 4.78 -4.78
CA GLY A 13 -8.37 3.93 -4.28
C GLY A 13 -8.15 2.45 -4.50
N ALA A 14 -7.53 2.08 -5.61
CA ALA A 14 -7.27 0.68 -5.91
C ALA A 14 -6.27 0.01 -4.95
N PHE A 15 -5.36 0.79 -4.35
CA PHE A 15 -4.47 0.27 -3.31
C PHE A 15 -5.26 -0.15 -2.08
N VAL A 16 -6.23 0.67 -1.69
CA VAL A 16 -7.09 0.38 -0.54
C VAL A 16 -7.94 -0.86 -0.80
N GLU A 17 -8.50 -0.98 -2.01
CA GLU A 17 -9.29 -2.15 -2.40
C GLU A 17 -8.42 -3.42 -2.37
N ALA A 18 -7.20 -3.35 -2.89
CA ALA A 18 -6.28 -4.49 -2.89
C ALA A 18 -5.97 -4.93 -1.46
N ALA A 19 -5.80 -3.98 -0.54
CA ALA A 19 -5.56 -4.27 0.87
C ALA A 19 -6.77 -4.93 1.51
N GLU A 20 -7.96 -4.41 1.24
CA GLU A 20 -9.20 -4.98 1.77
C GLU A 20 -9.42 -6.41 1.27
N ASN A 21 -9.10 -6.67 0.01
CA ASN A 21 -9.22 -8.00 -0.58
C ASN A 21 -8.24 -9.01 0.02
N GLN A 22 -7.19 -8.54 0.68
CA GLN A 22 -6.21 -9.38 1.36
C GLN A 22 -6.43 -9.42 2.87
N ASP A 23 -7.57 -8.95 3.35
CA ASP A 23 -7.91 -8.93 4.77
C ASP A 23 -6.97 -8.07 5.63
N MET A 24 -6.33 -7.08 5.04
CA MET A 24 -5.55 -6.11 5.80
C MET A 24 -6.47 -5.14 6.50
N THR A 25 -6.02 -4.60 7.63
CA THR A 25 -6.79 -3.59 8.36
C THR A 25 -6.66 -2.24 7.67
N VAL A 26 -7.78 -1.61 7.39
CA VAL A 26 -7.84 -0.32 6.72
C VAL A 26 -8.52 0.68 7.66
N ARG A 27 -7.86 1.81 7.91
CA ARG A 27 -8.40 2.86 8.77
C ARG A 27 -8.14 4.23 8.15
N ARG A 28 -9.17 5.04 8.08
CA ARG A 28 -9.03 6.42 7.59
C ARG A 28 -8.55 7.32 8.73
N ALA A 29 -7.56 8.15 8.43
CA ALA A 29 -6.94 9.04 9.41
C ALA A 29 -6.61 10.37 8.74
N GLY A 30 -7.55 11.31 8.75
CA GLY A 30 -7.39 12.60 8.09
C GLY A 30 -7.34 12.44 6.57
N ASP A 31 -6.26 12.92 5.96
CA ASP A 31 -6.08 12.87 4.52
C ASP A 31 -5.47 11.55 4.04
N TYR A 32 -5.27 10.60 4.95
CA TYR A 32 -4.63 9.33 4.65
C TYR A 32 -5.51 8.16 5.00
N VAL A 33 -5.21 7.03 4.37
CA VAL A 33 -5.75 5.74 4.75
C VAL A 33 -4.58 4.92 5.26
N GLU A 34 -4.67 4.39 6.47
CA GLU A 34 -3.67 3.49 7.03
C GLU A 34 -4.03 2.05 6.67
N VAL A 35 -3.12 1.38 6.00
CA VAL A 35 -3.26 -0.04 5.65
C VAL A 35 -2.26 -0.80 6.50
N THR A 36 -2.73 -1.69 7.36
CA THR A 36 -1.90 -2.38 8.34
C THR A 36 -2.11 -3.88 8.28
N THR A 37 -1.03 -4.63 8.44
CA THR A 37 -1.10 -6.09 8.55
C THR A 37 -0.01 -6.59 9.48
N ASP A 38 -0.22 -7.77 10.06
CA ASP A 38 0.83 -8.46 10.79
C ASP A 38 1.73 -9.16 9.79
N GLY A 39 3.05 -9.03 9.97
CA GLY A 39 4.00 -9.62 9.04
C GLY A 39 4.16 -8.84 7.75
N PRO A 40 4.55 -9.50 6.66
CA PRO A 40 4.80 -8.82 5.39
C PRO A 40 3.54 -8.21 4.78
N LEU A 41 3.70 -7.01 4.22
CA LEU A 41 2.67 -6.34 3.46
C LEU A 41 3.08 -6.39 1.99
N GLU A 42 2.33 -7.14 1.19
CA GLU A 42 2.63 -7.28 -0.23
C GLU A 42 1.43 -6.88 -1.07
N ILE A 43 1.68 -6.06 -2.08
CA ILE A 43 0.68 -5.68 -3.07
C ILE A 43 1.25 -5.96 -4.45
N GLN A 44 0.56 -6.77 -5.22
CA GLN A 44 0.89 -7.04 -6.61
C GLN A 44 0.32 -5.92 -7.47
N ARG A 45 1.11 -5.40 -8.40
CA ARG A 45 0.63 -4.34 -9.29
C ARG A 45 -0.61 -4.77 -10.08
N ALA A 46 -0.71 -6.04 -10.44
CA ALA A 46 -1.87 -6.58 -11.14
C ALA A 46 -3.18 -6.42 -10.35
N GLN A 47 -3.10 -6.40 -9.01
CA GLN A 47 -4.27 -6.20 -8.16
C GLN A 47 -4.77 -4.76 -8.19
N VAL A 48 -3.87 -3.84 -8.47
CA VAL A 48 -4.15 -2.40 -8.45
C VAL A 48 -4.48 -1.88 -9.85
N GLY A 49 -3.81 -2.40 -10.88
CA GLY A 49 -3.99 -1.96 -12.27
C GLY A 49 -3.52 -0.53 -12.51
N ALA A 50 -2.63 -0.03 -11.66
CA ALA A 50 -2.19 1.36 -11.74
C ALA A 50 -1.17 1.59 -12.86
N ARG A 51 -1.24 2.78 -13.45
CA ARG A 51 -0.20 3.25 -14.39
C ARG A 51 1.11 3.42 -13.64
N PRO A 52 2.27 3.39 -14.34
CA PRO A 52 3.57 3.49 -13.67
C PRO A 52 3.71 4.69 -12.73
N ALA A 53 3.24 5.87 -13.12
CA ALA A 53 3.35 7.06 -12.28
C ALA A 53 2.61 6.90 -10.95
N ILE A 54 1.44 6.31 -10.97
CA ILE A 54 0.64 6.06 -9.77
C ILE A 54 1.24 4.93 -8.95
N TRP A 55 1.65 3.86 -9.61
CA TRP A 55 2.25 2.70 -8.95
C TRP A 55 3.50 3.09 -8.16
N PHE A 56 4.45 3.77 -8.81
CA PHE A 56 5.69 4.16 -8.15
C PHE A 56 5.53 5.31 -7.16
N ALA A 57 4.37 5.96 -7.12
CA ALA A 57 4.04 6.96 -6.11
C ALA A 57 3.41 6.34 -4.84
N ALA A 58 3.28 5.02 -4.78
CA ALA A 58 2.59 4.33 -3.68
C ALA A 58 3.17 4.64 -2.29
N LEU A 59 4.46 4.97 -2.21
CA LEU A 59 5.12 5.24 -0.94
C LEU A 59 5.16 6.72 -0.57
N THR A 60 4.52 7.58 -1.35
CA THR A 60 4.59 9.04 -1.17
C THR A 60 4.13 9.49 0.21
N ALA A 61 3.09 8.87 0.76
CA ALA A 61 2.57 9.21 2.09
C ALA A 61 3.33 8.52 3.23
N GLY A 62 4.29 7.64 2.89
CA GLY A 62 5.14 6.97 3.87
C GLY A 62 4.69 5.57 4.22
N TYR A 63 5.48 4.93 5.07
CA TYR A 63 5.22 3.57 5.53
C TYR A 63 5.97 3.31 6.83
N GLN A 64 5.55 2.28 7.55
CA GLN A 64 6.27 1.78 8.72
C GLN A 64 6.65 0.33 8.47
N GLY A 65 7.93 0.02 8.67
CA GLY A 65 8.51 -1.26 8.36
C GLY A 65 9.76 -1.07 7.52
N ARG A 66 10.17 -2.11 6.83
CA ARG A 66 11.34 -2.08 5.95
C ARG A 66 10.92 -2.36 4.52
N LEU A 67 11.29 -1.47 3.61
CA LEU A 67 11.04 -1.68 2.18
C LEU A 67 12.01 -2.74 1.65
N VAL A 68 11.45 -3.81 1.11
CA VAL A 68 12.24 -4.86 0.45
C VAL A 68 12.20 -4.69 -1.05
N THR A 69 11.00 -4.47 -1.61
CA THR A 69 10.83 -4.38 -3.06
C THR A 69 9.78 -3.35 -3.42
N LEU A 70 10.12 -2.52 -4.39
CA LEU A 70 9.13 -1.76 -5.15
C LEU A 70 9.62 -1.75 -6.60
N ASP A 71 9.07 -2.65 -7.39
CA ASP A 71 9.43 -2.77 -8.81
C ASP A 71 8.17 -2.71 -9.68
N GLU A 72 8.29 -3.08 -10.94
CA GLU A 72 7.18 -3.01 -11.90
C GLU A 72 6.02 -3.94 -11.54
N ASP A 73 6.27 -4.96 -10.72
CA ASP A 73 5.30 -6.02 -10.47
C ASP A 73 4.76 -6.05 -9.05
N ARG A 74 5.54 -5.61 -8.06
CA ARG A 74 5.09 -5.71 -6.67
C ARG A 74 5.71 -4.69 -5.74
N LEU A 75 5.00 -4.47 -4.65
CA LEU A 75 5.45 -3.73 -3.48
C LEU A 75 5.53 -4.72 -2.32
N LEU A 76 6.67 -4.75 -1.63
CA LEU A 76 6.84 -5.60 -0.46
C LEU A 76 7.49 -4.81 0.66
N LEU A 77 6.76 -4.69 1.76
CA LEU A 77 7.24 -4.16 3.03
C LEU A 77 7.28 -5.30 4.02
N VAL A 78 8.27 -5.31 4.89
CA VAL A 78 8.36 -6.28 5.98
C VAL A 78 8.50 -5.56 7.31
N GLU A 79 8.33 -6.28 8.41
CA GLU A 79 8.53 -5.73 9.74
C GLU A 79 10.00 -5.33 9.92
N LYS A 80 10.21 -4.30 10.72
CA LYS A 80 11.55 -3.84 11.04
C LYS A 80 12.38 -4.89 11.77
#